data_8e78d6af6e7fd629212fea110b8c943a
#
_entry.id   8e78d6af6e7fd629212fea110b8c943a
#
_cell.length_a   1.000
_cell.length_b   1.000
_cell.length_c   1.000
_cell.angle_alpha   90.00
_cell.angle_beta   90.00
_cell.angle_gamma   90.00
#
_symmetry.space_group_name_H-M   'P 1'
#
loop_
_entity.id
_entity.type
_entity.pdbx_description
1 polymer ?
#
loop_
_entity_poly.entity_id
_entity_poly.type
_entity_poly.pdbx_seq_one_letter_code
_entity_poly.pdbx_strand_id
1 'polypeptide(L)'
;MYGIIRSGMSTAMHEIAVVSNNIANSGSTGFKKSDVSFNDIYGSATPDTVARTQAGLGSAIAGTRRNDGQGAIVDRAGALNLAIIGPGMLTVSPPGADGASSGNLFYTRSGELTIDKDGYLKTGDGAFVQGTAAGVEVGGALSALQIPFNEGEEALTGLEITTSGLISATYGSSI
;
A
#
# COMPACT_ATOMS: atom_id res chain seq x y z
N MET A 1 3.41 -41.40 7.35
CA MET A 1 3.53 -40.97 5.96
C MET A 1 2.41 -40.01 5.52
N TYR A 2 1.12 -40.30 5.76
CA TYR A 2 0.05 -39.35 5.37
C TYR A 2 0.20 -37.94 5.93
N GLY A 3 0.66 -37.78 7.18
CA GLY A 3 0.88 -36.46 7.80
C GLY A 3 1.90 -35.61 7.06
N ILE A 4 2.99 -36.22 6.60
CA ILE A 4 4.05 -35.53 5.85
C ILE A 4 3.54 -35.06 4.48
N ILE A 5 2.81 -35.95 3.79
CA ILE A 5 2.23 -35.60 2.48
C ILE A 5 1.22 -34.46 2.64
N ARG A 6 0.37 -34.54 3.65
CA ARG A 6 -0.62 -33.50 3.94
C ARG A 6 0.01 -32.16 4.30
N SER A 7 1.07 -32.14 5.12
CA SER A 7 1.77 -30.91 5.46
C SER A 7 2.43 -30.30 4.22
N GLY A 8 3.15 -31.10 3.41
CA GLY A 8 3.76 -30.63 2.18
C GLY A 8 2.74 -30.10 1.16
N MET A 9 1.59 -30.78 1.02
CA MET A 9 0.52 -30.29 0.14
C MET A 9 -0.09 -28.98 0.67
N SER A 10 -0.32 -28.85 1.97
CA SER A 10 -0.84 -27.63 2.57
C SER A 10 0.09 -26.45 2.38
N THR A 11 1.39 -26.63 2.58
CA THR A 11 2.40 -25.57 2.36
C THR A 11 2.49 -25.17 0.89
N ALA A 12 2.47 -26.13 -0.04
CA ALA A 12 2.48 -25.85 -1.46
C ALA A 12 1.21 -25.09 -1.92
N MET A 13 0.04 -25.47 -1.40
CA MET A 13 -1.21 -24.75 -1.72
C MET A 13 -1.17 -23.31 -1.19
N HIS A 14 -0.59 -23.06 -0.03
CA HIS A 14 -0.43 -21.71 0.49
C HIS A 14 0.52 -20.87 -0.36
N GLU A 15 1.64 -21.45 -0.80
CA GLU A 15 2.58 -20.79 -1.71
C GLU A 15 1.90 -20.41 -3.03
N ILE A 16 1.16 -21.35 -3.63
CA ILE A 16 0.38 -21.10 -4.85
C ILE A 16 -0.63 -19.95 -4.64
N ALA A 17 -1.31 -19.91 -3.51
CA ALA A 17 -2.25 -18.84 -3.21
C ALA A 17 -1.56 -17.46 -3.14
N VAL A 18 -0.39 -17.39 -2.49
CA VAL A 18 0.40 -16.13 -2.41
C VAL A 18 0.94 -15.73 -3.77
N VAL A 19 1.49 -16.66 -4.54
CA VAL A 19 1.98 -16.39 -5.91
C VAL A 19 0.82 -15.95 -6.81
N SER A 20 -0.34 -16.59 -6.74
CA SER A 20 -1.53 -16.19 -7.50
C SER A 20 -1.98 -14.77 -7.16
N ASN A 21 -1.98 -14.41 -5.87
CA ASN A 21 -2.27 -13.04 -5.45
C ASN A 21 -1.24 -12.04 -5.99
N ASN A 22 0.05 -12.37 -5.96
CA ASN A 22 1.10 -11.54 -6.53
C ASN A 22 0.92 -11.33 -8.04
N ILE A 23 0.55 -12.38 -8.77
CA ILE A 23 0.30 -12.31 -10.21
C ILE A 23 -0.95 -11.46 -10.50
N ALA A 24 -2.05 -11.70 -9.77
CA ALA A 24 -3.28 -10.93 -9.94
C ALA A 24 -3.07 -9.43 -9.72
N ASN A 25 -2.17 -9.05 -8.83
CA ASN A 25 -1.88 -7.65 -8.50
C ASN A 25 -0.60 -7.12 -9.16
N SER A 26 0.01 -7.83 -10.10
CA SER A 26 1.26 -7.40 -10.74
C SER A 26 1.14 -6.08 -11.51
N GLY A 27 -0.06 -5.75 -11.98
CA GLY A 27 -0.38 -4.48 -12.64
C GLY A 27 -0.89 -3.38 -11.70
N SER A 28 -1.06 -3.66 -10.40
CA SER A 28 -1.60 -2.68 -9.46
C SER A 28 -0.52 -1.69 -9.02
N THR A 29 -0.81 -0.40 -9.13
CA THR A 29 0.12 0.68 -8.73
C THR A 29 0.38 0.63 -7.23
N GLY A 30 1.66 0.64 -6.85
CA GLY A 30 2.07 0.60 -5.45
C GLY A 30 1.93 -0.76 -4.74
N PHE A 31 1.55 -1.82 -5.46
CA PHE A 31 1.48 -3.17 -4.90
C PHE A 31 2.84 -3.66 -4.41
N LYS A 32 2.88 -4.31 -3.26
CA LYS A 32 4.05 -4.97 -2.68
C LYS A 32 3.79 -6.47 -2.60
N LYS A 33 4.59 -7.24 -3.33
CA LYS A 33 4.47 -8.70 -3.35
C LYS A 33 4.72 -9.30 -1.97
N SER A 34 4.12 -10.44 -1.71
CA SER A 34 4.37 -11.24 -0.52
C SER A 34 5.21 -12.45 -0.89
N ASP A 35 6.13 -12.80 0.01
CA ASP A 35 6.95 -14.00 -0.07
C ASP A 35 6.61 -14.92 1.11
N VAL A 36 6.57 -16.23 0.86
CA VAL A 36 6.29 -17.24 1.88
C VAL A 36 7.60 -17.88 2.30
N SER A 37 7.77 -18.09 3.59
CA SER A 37 8.88 -18.87 4.16
C SER A 37 8.36 -20.13 4.82
N PHE A 38 9.13 -21.20 4.67
CA PHE A 38 8.81 -22.52 5.23
C PHE A 38 9.89 -22.95 6.22
N ASN A 39 9.47 -23.69 7.23
CA ASN A 39 10.36 -24.36 8.16
C ASN A 39 10.17 -25.86 8.02
N ASP A 40 11.28 -26.60 8.15
CA ASP A 40 11.25 -28.04 8.34
C ASP A 40 10.79 -28.36 9.76
N ILE A 41 10.00 -29.43 9.91
CA ILE A 41 9.55 -29.91 11.21
C ILE A 41 10.53 -30.96 11.70
N TYR A 42 11.25 -30.61 12.77
CA TYR A 42 12.20 -31.53 13.41
C TYR A 42 11.53 -32.35 14.51
N GLY A 43 11.84 -33.66 14.55
CA GLY A 43 11.53 -34.51 15.68
C GLY A 43 12.55 -34.35 16.81
N SER A 44 12.11 -34.54 18.04
CA SER A 44 13.03 -34.59 19.19
C SER A 44 14.02 -35.74 18.99
N ALA A 45 15.29 -35.44 18.82
CA ALA A 45 16.34 -36.45 18.85
C ALA A 45 16.65 -36.80 20.29
N THR A 46 16.49 -38.09 20.67
CA THR A 46 17.12 -38.61 21.88
C THR A 46 18.63 -38.79 21.63
N PRO A 47 19.49 -38.58 22.63
CA PRO A 47 20.94 -38.62 22.46
C PRO A 47 21.50 -39.92 21.88
N ASP A 48 20.72 -40.99 21.87
CA ASP A 48 21.12 -42.32 21.44
C ASP A 48 20.73 -42.64 19.98
N THR A 49 20.06 -41.73 19.29
CA THR A 49 19.65 -41.93 17.89
C THR A 49 20.59 -41.17 16.99
N VAL A 50 21.60 -41.89 16.45
CA VAL A 50 22.57 -41.34 15.49
C VAL A 50 21.80 -40.70 14.32
N ALA A 51 22.08 -39.44 14.02
CA ALA A 51 21.43 -38.55 13.06
C ALA A 51 21.38 -39.05 11.59
N ARG A 52 21.64 -40.31 11.31
CA ARG A 52 21.71 -40.87 9.94
C ARG A 52 20.40 -41.41 9.38
N THR A 53 19.35 -41.49 10.17
CA THR A 53 18.05 -42.08 9.74
C THR A 53 16.83 -41.25 10.12
N GLN A 54 17.00 -39.98 10.45
CA GLN A 54 15.85 -39.14 10.79
C GLN A 54 15.13 -38.73 9.50
N ALA A 55 14.01 -39.41 9.22
CA ALA A 55 13.10 -38.96 8.18
C ALA A 55 12.47 -37.62 8.60
N GLY A 56 12.48 -36.63 7.72
CA GLY A 56 11.81 -35.35 7.97
C GLY A 56 10.34 -35.57 8.34
N LEU A 57 9.83 -34.77 9.25
CA LEU A 57 8.42 -34.82 9.71
C LEU A 57 7.47 -33.97 8.86
N GLY A 58 7.97 -33.37 7.81
CA GLY A 58 7.22 -32.50 6.90
C GLY A 58 7.60 -31.05 7.04
N SER A 59 6.82 -30.18 6.42
CA SER A 59 7.04 -28.73 6.38
C SER A 59 5.88 -27.98 7.04
N ALA A 60 6.22 -26.83 7.64
CA ALA A 60 5.26 -25.88 8.17
C ALA A 60 5.50 -24.49 7.57
N ILE A 61 4.44 -23.71 7.48
CA ILE A 61 4.54 -22.31 7.08
C ILE A 61 5.16 -21.53 8.25
N ALA A 62 6.34 -20.93 8.03
CA ALA A 62 6.99 -20.07 9.00
C ALA A 62 6.34 -18.68 9.04
N GLY A 63 5.90 -18.21 7.89
CA GLY A 63 5.19 -16.93 7.77
C GLY A 63 5.09 -16.45 6.34
N THR A 64 4.25 -15.46 6.15
CA THR A 64 4.16 -14.69 4.91
C THR A 64 4.68 -13.29 5.21
N ARG A 65 5.67 -12.84 4.47
CA ARG A 65 6.29 -11.53 4.62
C ARG A 65 6.06 -10.70 3.37
N ARG A 66 5.64 -9.45 3.57
CA ARG A 66 5.59 -8.48 2.48
C ARG A 66 7.01 -8.02 2.12
N ASN A 67 7.31 -7.97 0.84
CA ASN A 67 8.55 -7.46 0.32
C ASN A 67 8.41 -5.95 0.10
N ASP A 68 9.12 -5.15 0.88
CA ASP A 68 9.07 -3.68 0.81
C ASP A 68 10.08 -3.08 -0.18
N GLY A 69 10.78 -3.90 -0.96
CA GLY A 69 11.69 -3.44 -2.01
C GLY A 69 11.04 -2.42 -2.96
N GLN A 70 11.79 -1.41 -3.39
CA GLN A 70 11.31 -0.39 -4.31
C GLN A 70 11.10 -1.00 -5.71
N GLY A 71 9.91 -0.81 -6.28
CA GLY A 71 9.61 -1.16 -7.67
C GLY A 71 10.12 -0.11 -8.65
N ALA A 72 10.02 -0.42 -9.93
CA ALA A 72 10.31 0.55 -10.99
C ALA A 72 9.37 1.76 -10.90
N ILE A 73 9.93 2.94 -11.02
CA ILE A 73 9.16 4.19 -11.12
C ILE A 73 8.97 4.46 -12.61
N VAL A 74 7.72 4.69 -13.00
CA VAL A 74 7.35 4.99 -14.38
C VAL A 74 6.71 6.36 -14.41
N ASP A 75 7.24 7.23 -15.27
CA ASP A 75 6.66 8.54 -15.50
C ASP A 75 5.34 8.43 -16.24
N ARG A 76 4.32 9.07 -15.70
CA ARG A 76 3.02 9.23 -16.33
C ARG A 76 2.65 10.71 -16.39
N ALA A 77 2.08 11.14 -17.48
CA ALA A 77 1.59 12.49 -17.62
C ALA A 77 0.49 12.78 -16.59
N GLY A 78 0.57 13.93 -15.94
CA GLY A 78 -0.41 14.41 -14.94
C GLY A 78 0.24 14.83 -13.63
N ALA A 79 -0.09 16.03 -13.17
CA ALA A 79 0.46 16.62 -11.94
C ALA A 79 0.06 15.86 -10.66
N LEU A 80 -0.95 15.00 -10.75
CA LEU A 80 -1.51 14.23 -9.63
C LEU A 80 -1.00 12.79 -9.55
N ASN A 81 -0.09 12.39 -10.45
CA ASN A 81 0.54 11.08 -10.40
C ASN A 81 1.79 11.14 -9.52
N LEU A 82 1.75 10.45 -8.41
CA LEU A 82 2.81 10.45 -7.41
C LEU A 82 3.48 9.09 -7.28
N ALA A 83 4.78 9.06 -7.10
CA ALA A 83 5.53 7.87 -6.71
C ALA A 83 6.18 8.07 -5.35
N ILE A 84 5.90 7.18 -4.40
CA ILE A 84 6.50 7.22 -3.07
C ILE A 84 7.83 6.46 -3.09
N ILE A 85 8.91 7.15 -2.77
CA ILE A 85 10.25 6.57 -2.63
C ILE A 85 10.53 6.37 -1.13
N GLY A 86 10.93 5.14 -0.75
CA GLY A 86 11.22 4.82 0.64
C GLY A 86 10.03 4.17 1.38
N PRO A 87 10.06 4.14 2.73
CA PRO A 87 9.10 3.38 3.55
C PRO A 87 7.75 4.07 3.78
N GLY A 88 7.51 5.26 3.21
CA GLY A 88 6.29 6.04 3.41
C GLY A 88 5.03 5.42 2.79
N MET A 89 3.86 5.86 3.25
CA MET A 89 2.55 5.57 2.70
C MET A 89 1.69 6.85 2.74
N LEU A 90 0.75 6.96 1.81
CA LEU A 90 -0.29 7.98 1.86
C LEU A 90 -1.36 7.54 2.86
N THR A 91 -1.82 8.49 3.67
CA THR A 91 -2.95 8.27 4.56
C THR A 91 -4.23 8.63 3.83
N VAL A 92 -5.20 7.74 3.84
CA VAL A 92 -6.48 7.92 3.16
C VAL A 92 -7.63 7.54 4.08
N SER A 93 -8.79 8.08 3.80
CA SER A 93 -10.03 7.74 4.50
C SER A 93 -11.11 7.39 3.48
N PRO A 94 -11.79 6.23 3.60
CA PRO A 94 -12.87 5.89 2.71
C PRO A 94 -14.03 6.86 2.86
N PRO A 95 -14.91 6.99 1.84
CA PRO A 95 -16.12 7.77 1.95
C PRO A 95 -17.05 7.18 3.02
N GLY A 96 -17.63 8.05 3.85
CA GLY A 96 -18.69 7.70 4.79
C GLY A 96 -20.03 7.50 4.07
N ALA A 97 -21.07 7.14 4.83
CA ALA A 97 -22.41 6.94 4.30
C ALA A 97 -23.03 8.22 3.72
N ASP A 98 -22.55 9.37 4.13
CA ASP A 98 -22.94 10.71 3.68
C ASP A 98 -22.09 11.23 2.51
N GLY A 99 -21.15 10.42 2.01
CA GLY A 99 -20.23 10.79 0.95
C GLY A 99 -19.05 11.67 1.40
N ALA A 100 -18.96 12.05 2.68
CA ALA A 100 -17.83 12.73 3.26
C ALA A 100 -16.76 11.70 3.74
N SER A 101 -15.61 12.18 4.21
CA SER A 101 -14.60 11.31 4.81
C SER A 101 -15.13 10.63 6.07
N SER A 102 -15.00 9.30 6.17
CA SER A 102 -15.47 8.51 7.33
C SER A 102 -14.67 8.76 8.62
N GLY A 103 -13.52 9.43 8.52
CA GLY A 103 -12.58 9.62 9.63
C GLY A 103 -11.74 8.39 9.97
N ASN A 104 -12.04 7.21 9.42
CA ASN A 104 -11.19 6.03 9.57
C ASN A 104 -9.95 6.16 8.69
N LEU A 105 -8.78 5.88 9.24
CA LEU A 105 -7.52 6.03 8.52
C LEU A 105 -7.04 4.70 7.95
N PHE A 106 -6.70 4.70 6.68
CA PHE A 106 -6.07 3.62 5.96
C PHE A 106 -4.80 4.13 5.29
N TYR A 107 -3.96 3.20 4.86
CA TYR A 107 -2.68 3.52 4.25
C TYR A 107 -2.57 2.88 2.87
N THR A 108 -2.18 3.67 1.88
CA THR A 108 -1.97 3.19 0.51
C THR A 108 -0.63 3.66 -0.05
N ARG A 109 -0.12 2.94 -1.03
CA ARG A 109 1.02 3.38 -1.86
C ARG A 109 0.61 3.73 -3.28
N SER A 110 -0.68 3.60 -3.61
CA SER A 110 -1.18 4.08 -4.89
C SER A 110 -1.12 5.61 -4.92
N GLY A 111 -0.35 6.13 -5.84
CA GLY A 111 -0.19 7.56 -6.06
C GLY A 111 -0.98 8.07 -7.28
N GLU A 112 -1.92 7.29 -7.80
CA GLU A 112 -2.86 7.75 -8.81
C GLU A 112 -3.97 8.54 -8.14
N LEU A 113 -3.84 9.87 -8.15
CA LEU A 113 -4.77 10.77 -7.47
C LEU A 113 -5.62 11.52 -8.48
N THR A 114 -6.84 11.84 -8.07
CA THR A 114 -7.82 12.61 -8.83
C THR A 114 -8.43 13.69 -7.95
N ILE A 115 -8.92 14.77 -8.55
CA ILE A 115 -9.68 15.81 -7.84
C ILE A 115 -11.16 15.62 -8.19
N ASP A 116 -12.00 15.61 -7.17
CA ASP A 116 -13.45 15.58 -7.31
C ASP A 116 -14.02 17.00 -7.61
N LYS A 117 -15.28 17.05 -8.04
CA LYS A 117 -16.04 18.30 -8.29
C LYS A 117 -16.03 19.29 -7.13
N ASP A 118 -15.89 18.79 -5.90
CA ASP A 118 -15.84 19.60 -4.68
C ASP A 118 -14.41 19.99 -4.27
N GLY A 119 -13.41 19.68 -5.12
CA GLY A 119 -12.01 19.99 -4.89
C GLY A 119 -11.29 19.01 -3.98
N TYR A 120 -11.90 17.90 -3.57
CA TYR A 120 -11.21 16.91 -2.73
C TYR A 120 -10.28 16.03 -3.54
N LEU A 121 -9.09 15.82 -2.97
CA LEU A 121 -8.11 14.90 -3.51
C LEU A 121 -8.47 13.47 -3.12
N LYS A 122 -8.66 12.61 -4.13
CA LYS A 122 -9.09 11.21 -3.96
C LYS A 122 -8.16 10.26 -4.69
N THR A 123 -8.09 9.05 -4.18
CA THR A 123 -7.46 7.91 -4.87
C THR A 123 -8.40 7.31 -5.91
N GLY A 124 -7.89 6.46 -6.81
CA GLY A 124 -8.69 5.83 -7.88
C GLY A 124 -9.85 4.97 -7.38
N ASP A 125 -9.82 4.50 -6.15
CA ASP A 125 -10.90 3.78 -5.44
C ASP A 125 -11.86 4.70 -4.67
N GLY A 126 -11.68 6.03 -4.80
CA GLY A 126 -12.57 7.03 -4.23
C GLY A 126 -12.31 7.41 -2.77
N ALA A 127 -11.23 6.93 -2.16
CA ALA A 127 -10.87 7.31 -0.81
C ALA A 127 -10.25 8.72 -0.78
N PHE A 128 -10.57 9.51 0.24
CA PHE A 128 -10.06 10.85 0.45
C PHE A 128 -8.62 10.83 0.97
N VAL A 129 -7.73 11.53 0.31
CA VAL A 129 -6.34 11.71 0.79
C VAL A 129 -6.37 12.63 2.00
N GLN A 130 -5.67 12.19 3.06
CA GLN A 130 -5.58 12.93 4.31
C GLN A 130 -4.24 13.65 4.40
N GLY A 131 -4.27 14.87 4.89
CA GLY A 131 -3.09 15.67 5.12
C GLY A 131 -3.26 16.67 6.24
N THR A 132 -2.21 17.39 6.54
CA THR A 132 -2.22 18.51 7.50
C THR A 132 -2.28 19.84 6.77
N ALA A 133 -2.94 20.82 7.34
CA ALA A 133 -2.95 22.17 6.80
C ALA A 133 -1.52 22.76 6.79
N ALA A 134 -1.27 23.69 5.87
CA ALA A 134 0.00 24.38 5.77
C ALA A 134 0.36 25.07 7.10
N GLY A 135 1.61 24.93 7.56
CA GLY A 135 2.09 25.54 8.81
C GLY A 135 1.80 24.72 10.08
N VAL A 136 1.15 23.56 9.98
CA VAL A 136 0.95 22.65 11.12
C VAL A 136 2.11 21.66 11.18
N GLU A 137 2.69 21.48 12.37
CA GLU A 137 3.80 20.55 12.57
C GLU A 137 3.40 19.09 12.26
N VAL A 138 4.40 18.27 11.96
CA VAL A 138 4.24 16.83 11.73
C VAL A 138 3.57 16.18 12.94
N GLY A 139 2.39 15.59 12.73
CA GLY A 139 1.58 14.99 13.80
C GLY A 139 0.32 15.80 14.17
N GLY A 140 0.04 16.89 13.47
CA GLY A 140 -1.22 17.62 13.58
C GLY A 140 -2.45 16.80 13.15
N ALA A 141 -3.64 17.34 13.42
CA ALA A 141 -4.88 16.68 13.01
C ALA A 141 -4.92 16.49 11.49
N LEU A 142 -5.18 15.25 11.07
CA LEU A 142 -5.36 14.92 9.66
C LEU A 142 -6.77 15.29 9.22
N SER A 143 -6.89 15.92 8.07
CA SER A 143 -8.16 16.25 7.42
C SER A 143 -8.11 15.86 5.95
N ALA A 144 -9.27 15.68 5.34
CA ALA A 144 -9.36 15.47 3.90
C ALA A 144 -8.79 16.68 3.17
N LEU A 145 -7.85 16.43 2.27
CA LEU A 145 -7.22 17.49 1.48
C LEU A 145 -8.22 18.02 0.45
N GLN A 146 -8.54 19.30 0.55
CA GLN A 146 -9.39 20.01 -0.37
C GLN A 146 -8.63 21.13 -1.03
N ILE A 147 -8.69 21.17 -2.35
CA ILE A 147 -8.10 22.20 -3.20
C ILE A 147 -9.27 22.88 -3.93
N PRO A 148 -9.70 24.06 -3.47
CA PRO A 148 -10.81 24.75 -4.12
C PRO A 148 -10.41 25.12 -5.56
N PHE A 149 -11.38 25.01 -6.48
CA PHE A 149 -11.15 25.38 -7.89
C PHE A 149 -11.03 26.89 -8.09
N ASN A 150 -11.59 27.66 -7.15
CA ASN A 150 -11.52 29.12 -7.17
C ASN A 150 -11.12 29.62 -5.78
N GLU A 151 -10.26 30.61 -5.72
CA GLU A 151 -9.96 31.39 -4.53
C GLU A 151 -10.41 32.84 -4.77
N GLY A 152 -11.60 33.18 -4.28
CA GLY A 152 -12.27 34.45 -4.62
C GLY A 152 -12.69 34.47 -6.08
N GLU A 153 -12.15 35.42 -6.86
CA GLU A 153 -12.40 35.59 -8.30
C GLU A 153 -11.34 34.90 -9.18
N GLU A 154 -10.32 34.29 -8.57
CA GLU A 154 -9.22 33.64 -9.29
C GLU A 154 -9.45 32.15 -9.44
N ALA A 155 -9.26 31.63 -10.66
CA ALA A 155 -9.39 30.21 -10.95
C ALA A 155 -8.08 29.46 -10.70
N LEU A 156 -8.14 28.17 -10.35
CA LEU A 156 -6.99 27.31 -10.23
C LEU A 156 -6.28 27.18 -11.59
N THR A 157 -5.06 27.70 -11.71
CA THR A 157 -4.25 27.67 -12.95
C THR A 157 -3.14 26.64 -12.90
N GLY A 158 -2.70 26.23 -11.70
CA GLY A 158 -1.63 25.26 -11.55
C GLY A 158 -1.71 24.50 -10.24
N LEU A 159 -1.28 23.26 -10.27
CA LEU A 159 -1.13 22.41 -9.10
C LEU A 159 0.24 21.72 -9.16
N GLU A 160 1.01 21.86 -8.11
CA GLU A 160 2.32 21.24 -7.99
C GLU A 160 2.45 20.51 -6.65
N ILE A 161 3.03 19.33 -6.69
CA ILE A 161 3.35 18.55 -5.50
C ILE A 161 4.87 18.43 -5.42
N THR A 162 5.43 19.01 -4.37
CA THR A 162 6.88 19.01 -4.15
C THR A 162 7.38 17.63 -3.67
N THR A 163 8.67 17.40 -3.76
CA THR A 163 9.32 16.17 -3.25
C THR A 163 9.20 16.00 -1.74
N SER A 164 8.89 17.07 -1.01
CA SER A 164 8.60 17.03 0.43
C SER A 164 7.15 16.63 0.76
N GLY A 165 6.29 16.49 -0.26
CA GLY A 165 4.87 16.20 -0.09
C GLY A 165 4.01 17.44 0.17
N LEU A 166 4.56 18.65 0.00
CA LEU A 166 3.79 19.89 0.06
C LEU A 166 3.03 20.06 -1.25
N ILE A 167 1.73 20.31 -1.14
CA ILE A 167 0.85 20.60 -2.27
C ILE A 167 0.73 22.13 -2.39
N SER A 168 1.10 22.67 -3.54
CA SER A 168 0.97 24.07 -3.86
C SER A 168 -0.03 24.26 -4.99
N ALA A 169 -1.08 25.03 -4.72
CA ALA A 169 -2.06 25.44 -5.72
C ALA A 169 -1.76 26.88 -6.15
N THR A 170 -1.75 27.14 -7.44
CA THR A 170 -1.57 28.47 -8.01
C THR A 170 -2.87 28.92 -8.59
N TYR A 171 -3.35 30.08 -8.14
CA TYR A 171 -4.54 30.72 -8.65
C TYR A 171 -4.13 31.92 -9.49
N GLY A 172 -4.87 32.22 -10.53
CA GLY A 172 -4.59 33.34 -11.40
C GLY A 172 -5.85 33.83 -12.09
N SER A 173 -5.89 35.12 -12.36
CA SER A 173 -6.95 35.72 -13.15
C SER A 173 -6.89 35.12 -14.57
N SER A 174 -7.96 34.49 -15.01
CA SER A 174 -8.13 34.11 -16.41
C SER A 174 -8.28 35.40 -17.22
N ILE A 175 -7.20 35.76 -17.97
CA ILE A 175 -7.27 36.87 -18.92
C ILE A 175 -8.05 36.45 -20.16
#